data_6dc2e40421edf03e2e5696ca4ce86ba9
#
_entry.id   6dc2e40421edf03e2e5696ca4ce86ba9
#
_cell.length_a   1.000
_cell.length_b   1.000
_cell.length_c   1.000
_cell.angle_alpha   90.00
_cell.angle_beta   90.00
_cell.angle_gamma   90.00
#
_symmetry.space_group_name_H-M   'P 1'
#
loop_
_entity.id
_entity.type
_entity.pdbx_description
1 polymer ?
#
loop_
_entity_poly.entity_id
_entity_poly.type
_entity_poly.pdbx_seq_one_letter_code
_entity_poly.pdbx_strand_id
1 'polypeptide(L)'
;MRPRTLDEVVGQQHLLGRGAPLRTLAGEHDPGAHAAPSSVILWGPPGTGKTTLAHVIARGQGRTFVELSAITAGVKDVRRVMDEALTTRDLYRQTTVLFLDEIHRFNKAQQDALLPGVENGWVVLIAATTENPSFSVVSPLLSRSLLQTLRPLDEADVRGLLERAVTDERGLAGSVELSEEALEHLVRLAAGDARRGLTALEAAAGVAQSEQPEQPEQRARPEGQGDPYAGRSGADDGDDDGDDDG
;
A
#
# COMPACT_ATOMS: atom_id res chain seq x y z
N MET A 1 3.79 1.89 2.25
CA MET A 1 4.11 2.39 0.89
C MET A 1 3.40 1.64 -0.26
N ARG A 2 2.12 1.30 -0.19
CA ARG A 2 1.42 0.68 -1.33
C ARG A 2 1.14 1.73 -2.41
N PRO A 3 1.39 1.46 -3.71
CA PRO A 3 1.04 2.35 -4.81
C PRO A 3 -0.47 2.62 -4.87
N ARG A 4 -0.83 3.82 -5.34
CA ARG A 4 -2.22 4.27 -5.51
C ARG A 4 -2.70 4.14 -6.94
N THR A 5 -1.78 4.20 -7.90
CA THR A 5 -2.01 4.09 -9.34
C THR A 5 -1.11 3.04 -9.95
N LEU A 6 -1.42 2.61 -11.18
CA LEU A 6 -0.57 1.67 -11.92
C LEU A 6 0.79 2.28 -12.26
N ASP A 7 0.87 3.59 -12.42
CA ASP A 7 2.13 4.29 -12.73
C ASP A 7 3.08 4.37 -11.53
N GLU A 8 2.56 4.25 -10.30
CA GLU A 8 3.37 4.12 -9.09
C GLU A 8 3.93 2.70 -8.87
N VAL A 9 3.45 1.71 -9.63
CA VAL A 9 3.92 0.33 -9.51
C VAL A 9 5.32 0.22 -10.08
N VAL A 10 6.24 -0.27 -9.28
CA VAL A 10 7.63 -0.49 -9.67
C VAL A 10 7.76 -1.84 -10.37
N GLY A 11 8.50 -1.87 -11.46
CA GLY A 11 8.69 -3.05 -12.30
C GLY A 11 7.44 -3.42 -13.10
N GLN A 12 7.41 -4.62 -13.65
CA GLN A 12 6.29 -5.20 -14.40
C GLN A 12 5.88 -4.40 -15.66
N GLN A 13 6.79 -3.64 -16.25
CA GLN A 13 6.51 -2.76 -17.41
C GLN A 13 5.86 -3.52 -18.59
N HIS A 14 6.21 -4.81 -18.75
CA HIS A 14 5.62 -5.67 -19.77
C HIS A 14 4.12 -5.94 -19.58
N LEU A 15 3.57 -5.73 -18.36
CA LEU A 15 2.15 -5.88 -18.02
C LEU A 15 1.41 -4.55 -17.96
N LEU A 16 2.14 -3.44 -17.85
CA LEU A 16 1.61 -2.11 -17.54
C LEU A 16 1.75 -1.11 -18.70
N GLY A 17 2.09 -1.58 -19.90
CA GLY A 17 2.15 -0.75 -21.09
C GLY A 17 0.79 -0.15 -21.48
N ARG A 18 0.78 0.87 -22.34
CA ARG A 18 -0.46 1.45 -22.88
C ARG A 18 -1.31 0.37 -23.55
N GLY A 19 -2.62 0.37 -23.29
CA GLY A 19 -3.54 -0.64 -23.81
C GLY A 19 -3.41 -2.03 -23.20
N ALA A 20 -2.56 -2.19 -22.18
CA ALA A 20 -2.44 -3.48 -21.48
C ALA A 20 -3.75 -3.84 -20.76
N PRO A 21 -4.11 -5.13 -20.70
CA PRO A 21 -5.37 -5.59 -20.10
C PRO A 21 -5.52 -5.17 -18.63
N LEU A 22 -4.44 -5.06 -17.87
CA LEU A 22 -4.49 -4.61 -16.47
C LEU A 22 -4.87 -3.13 -16.33
N ARG A 23 -4.47 -2.26 -17.28
CA ARG A 23 -4.90 -0.85 -17.32
C ARG A 23 -6.39 -0.74 -17.63
N THR A 24 -6.88 -1.51 -18.59
CA THR A 24 -8.31 -1.57 -18.90
C THR A 24 -9.12 -2.06 -17.71
N LEU A 25 -8.62 -3.06 -16.98
CA LEU A 25 -9.22 -3.52 -15.73
C LEU A 25 -9.21 -2.45 -14.63
N ALA A 26 -8.18 -1.61 -14.55
CA ALA A 26 -8.12 -0.50 -13.61
C ALA A 26 -9.06 0.68 -13.98
N GLY A 27 -9.76 0.59 -15.12
CA GLY A 27 -10.67 1.63 -15.59
C GLY A 27 -10.01 2.71 -16.44
N GLU A 28 -8.76 2.51 -16.84
CA GLU A 28 -8.10 3.38 -17.82
C GLU A 28 -8.59 2.99 -19.22
N HIS A 29 -9.47 3.82 -19.80
CA HIS A 29 -10.03 3.59 -21.13
C HIS A 29 -9.08 4.18 -22.18
N ASP A 30 -8.54 3.29 -23.02
CA ASP A 30 -7.88 3.69 -24.26
C ASP A 30 -8.92 3.56 -25.41
N PRO A 31 -9.10 4.58 -26.29
CA PRO A 31 -10.07 4.56 -27.38
C PRO A 31 -9.83 3.48 -28.44
N GLY A 32 -9.10 2.48 -28.19
CA GLY A 32 -8.85 1.30 -29.05
C GLY A 32 -8.74 0.01 -28.25
N ALA A 33 -8.95 0.08 -26.94
CA ALA A 33 -8.81 -1.10 -26.09
C ALA A 33 -9.95 -2.09 -26.32
N HIS A 34 -9.61 -3.37 -26.37
CA HIS A 34 -10.57 -4.46 -26.30
C HIS A 34 -11.31 -4.43 -24.95
N ALA A 35 -12.49 -5.06 -24.90
CA ALA A 35 -13.24 -5.20 -23.64
C ALA A 35 -12.35 -5.71 -22.52
N ALA A 36 -12.49 -5.13 -21.30
CA ALA A 36 -11.73 -5.59 -20.16
C ALA A 36 -11.98 -7.08 -19.90
N PRO A 37 -10.94 -7.87 -19.61
CA PRO A 37 -11.12 -9.27 -19.25
C PRO A 37 -11.98 -9.38 -17.99
N SER A 38 -12.85 -10.38 -17.95
CA SER A 38 -13.72 -10.62 -16.79
C SER A 38 -12.97 -11.21 -15.59
N SER A 39 -11.77 -11.76 -15.81
CA SER A 39 -10.95 -12.38 -14.77
C SER A 39 -9.48 -12.37 -15.13
N VAL A 40 -8.62 -12.30 -14.11
CA VAL A 40 -7.15 -12.32 -14.27
C VAL A 40 -6.55 -13.24 -13.22
N ILE A 41 -5.56 -14.02 -13.63
CA ILE A 41 -4.71 -14.80 -12.73
C ILE A 41 -3.32 -14.18 -12.75
N LEU A 42 -2.88 -13.67 -11.61
CA LEU A 42 -1.55 -13.11 -11.38
C LEU A 42 -0.62 -14.22 -10.86
N TRP A 43 0.31 -14.65 -11.67
CA TRP A 43 1.26 -15.69 -11.32
C TRP A 43 2.68 -15.13 -11.23
N GLY A 44 3.42 -15.53 -10.22
CA GLY A 44 4.84 -15.16 -10.08
C GLY A 44 5.37 -15.38 -8.67
N PRO A 45 6.67 -15.21 -8.46
CA PRO A 45 7.33 -15.37 -7.16
C PRO A 45 6.74 -14.46 -6.08
N PRO A 46 6.98 -14.74 -4.79
CA PRO A 46 6.61 -13.83 -3.71
C PRO A 46 7.29 -12.46 -3.89
N GLY A 47 6.69 -11.41 -3.32
CA GLY A 47 7.25 -10.05 -3.34
C GLY A 47 7.23 -9.31 -4.68
N THR A 48 6.69 -9.90 -5.76
CA THR A 48 6.62 -9.29 -7.10
C THR A 48 5.46 -8.30 -7.30
N GLY A 49 4.61 -8.09 -6.28
CA GLY A 49 3.55 -7.09 -6.32
C GLY A 49 2.16 -7.61 -6.70
N LYS A 50 1.87 -8.92 -6.72
CA LYS A 50 0.55 -9.49 -7.05
C LYS A 50 -0.60 -8.86 -6.27
N THR A 51 -0.53 -8.89 -4.95
CA THR A 51 -1.53 -8.29 -4.05
C THR A 51 -1.62 -6.77 -4.25
N THR A 52 -0.49 -6.12 -4.47
CA THR A 52 -0.42 -4.69 -4.74
C THR A 52 -1.15 -4.31 -6.02
N LEU A 53 -0.92 -5.04 -7.11
CA LEU A 53 -1.62 -4.83 -8.38
C LEU A 53 -3.13 -5.03 -8.23
N ALA A 54 -3.56 -6.08 -7.52
CA ALA A 54 -4.98 -6.33 -7.26
C ALA A 54 -5.65 -5.14 -6.55
N HIS A 55 -5.01 -4.58 -5.52
CA HIS A 55 -5.52 -3.41 -4.81
C HIS A 55 -5.57 -2.14 -5.68
N VAL A 56 -4.57 -1.93 -6.54
CA VAL A 56 -4.58 -0.77 -7.46
C VAL A 56 -5.71 -0.90 -8.48
N ILE A 57 -5.86 -2.08 -9.09
CA ILE A 57 -6.93 -2.35 -10.06
C ILE A 57 -8.32 -2.19 -9.42
N ALA A 58 -8.48 -2.62 -8.18
CA ALA A 58 -9.74 -2.56 -7.46
C ALA A 58 -10.20 -1.13 -7.11
N ARG A 59 -9.27 -0.17 -7.03
CA ARG A 59 -9.60 1.25 -6.75
C ARG A 59 -10.32 1.96 -7.91
N GLY A 60 -10.51 1.31 -9.03
CA GLY A 60 -11.28 1.85 -10.15
C GLY A 60 -12.68 2.29 -9.71
N GLN A 61 -13.20 3.38 -10.30
CA GLN A 61 -14.44 4.02 -9.90
C GLN A 61 -15.67 3.08 -9.97
N GLY A 62 -16.52 3.15 -8.94
CA GLY A 62 -17.80 2.45 -8.92
C GLY A 62 -17.71 0.93 -8.72
N ARG A 63 -16.63 0.44 -8.15
CA ARG A 63 -16.42 -1.00 -7.88
C ARG A 63 -16.40 -1.28 -6.38
N THR A 64 -17.04 -2.38 -6.00
CA THR A 64 -16.92 -2.95 -4.65
C THR A 64 -15.71 -3.87 -4.64
N PHE A 65 -14.83 -3.75 -3.65
CA PHE A 65 -13.67 -4.63 -3.48
C PHE A 65 -13.89 -5.61 -2.35
N VAL A 66 -13.72 -6.89 -2.65
CA VAL A 66 -13.79 -7.98 -1.68
C VAL A 66 -12.50 -8.78 -1.77
N GLU A 67 -11.86 -8.99 -0.63
CA GLU A 67 -10.65 -9.81 -0.53
C GLU A 67 -10.96 -11.11 0.23
N LEU A 68 -10.58 -12.23 -0.35
CA LEU A 68 -10.58 -13.53 0.29
C LEU A 68 -9.16 -14.11 0.30
N SER A 69 -8.79 -14.68 1.45
CA SER A 69 -7.58 -15.50 1.53
C SER A 69 -7.97 -16.97 1.39
N ALA A 70 -7.39 -17.65 0.42
CA ALA A 70 -7.63 -19.09 0.23
C ALA A 70 -7.13 -19.96 1.41
N ILE A 71 -6.36 -19.38 2.34
CA ILE A 71 -5.92 -20.08 3.55
C ILE A 71 -7.06 -20.22 4.56
N THR A 72 -7.94 -19.22 4.65
CA THR A 72 -8.98 -19.15 5.69
C THR A 72 -10.40 -19.30 5.16
N ALA A 73 -10.64 -18.96 3.89
CA ALA A 73 -11.98 -18.97 3.30
C ALA A 73 -12.45 -20.37 2.90
N GLY A 74 -13.71 -20.69 3.21
CA GLY A 74 -14.39 -21.92 2.81
C GLY A 74 -15.36 -21.71 1.65
N VAL A 75 -15.97 -22.79 1.17
CA VAL A 75 -17.01 -22.76 0.12
C VAL A 75 -18.18 -21.84 0.50
N LYS A 76 -18.54 -21.78 1.81
CA LYS A 76 -19.61 -20.91 2.30
C LYS A 76 -19.28 -19.42 2.13
N ASP A 77 -18.01 -19.05 2.37
CA ASP A 77 -17.56 -17.67 2.20
C ASP A 77 -17.59 -17.27 0.74
N VAL A 78 -17.12 -18.16 -0.16
CA VAL A 78 -17.18 -17.93 -1.60
C VAL A 78 -18.63 -17.72 -2.06
N ARG A 79 -19.56 -18.59 -1.66
CA ARG A 79 -20.99 -18.46 -2.02
C ARG A 79 -21.59 -17.17 -1.51
N ARG A 80 -21.32 -16.81 -0.25
CA ARG A 80 -21.79 -15.53 0.32
C ARG A 80 -21.32 -14.35 -0.52
N VAL A 81 -20.05 -14.31 -0.92
CA VAL A 81 -19.52 -13.24 -1.77
C VAL A 81 -20.21 -13.23 -3.15
N MET A 82 -20.50 -14.40 -3.74
CA MET A 82 -21.23 -14.47 -5.01
C MET A 82 -22.65 -13.90 -4.90
N ASP A 83 -23.38 -14.25 -3.82
CA ASP A 83 -24.74 -13.74 -3.58
C ASP A 83 -24.74 -12.22 -3.31
N GLU A 84 -23.77 -11.72 -2.54
CA GLU A 84 -23.60 -10.28 -2.29
C GLU A 84 -23.22 -9.52 -3.58
N ALA A 85 -22.36 -10.10 -4.42
CA ALA A 85 -21.97 -9.51 -5.70
C ALA A 85 -23.15 -9.44 -6.68
N LEU A 86 -23.97 -10.50 -6.74
CA LEU A 86 -25.20 -10.52 -7.55
C LEU A 86 -26.16 -9.41 -7.07
N THR A 87 -26.37 -9.30 -5.78
CA THR A 87 -27.22 -8.26 -5.17
C THR A 87 -26.70 -6.85 -5.49
N THR A 88 -25.39 -6.64 -5.33
CA THR A 88 -24.70 -5.36 -5.60
C THR A 88 -24.86 -4.95 -7.07
N ARG A 89 -24.70 -5.90 -7.98
CA ARG A 89 -24.89 -5.67 -9.40
C ARG A 89 -26.34 -5.31 -9.74
N ASP A 90 -27.31 -6.03 -9.20
CA ASP A 90 -28.71 -5.90 -9.58
C ASP A 90 -29.34 -4.63 -8.96
N LEU A 91 -28.99 -4.28 -7.71
CA LEU A 91 -29.54 -3.10 -7.03
C LEU A 91 -28.78 -1.80 -7.33
N TYR A 92 -27.45 -1.88 -7.39
CA TYR A 92 -26.60 -0.67 -7.45
C TYR A 92 -25.89 -0.48 -8.79
N ARG A 93 -25.99 -1.46 -9.71
CA ARG A 93 -25.25 -1.46 -10.99
C ARG A 93 -23.74 -1.38 -10.81
N GLN A 94 -23.24 -1.84 -9.68
CA GLN A 94 -21.81 -1.84 -9.33
C GLN A 94 -21.20 -3.22 -9.58
N THR A 95 -19.98 -3.22 -10.10
CA THR A 95 -19.21 -4.44 -10.32
C THR A 95 -18.40 -4.76 -9.06
N THR A 96 -18.45 -6.01 -8.61
CA THR A 96 -17.62 -6.49 -7.52
C THR A 96 -16.29 -7.04 -8.07
N VAL A 97 -15.16 -6.50 -7.58
CA VAL A 97 -13.83 -7.08 -7.81
C VAL A 97 -13.53 -8.01 -6.64
N LEU A 98 -13.44 -9.29 -6.94
CA LEU A 98 -13.04 -10.31 -5.97
C LEU A 98 -11.55 -10.59 -6.13
N PHE A 99 -10.76 -10.21 -5.13
CA PHE A 99 -9.37 -10.61 -5.02
C PHE A 99 -9.25 -11.88 -4.18
N LEU A 100 -8.64 -12.91 -4.77
CA LEU A 100 -8.38 -14.18 -4.10
C LEU A 100 -6.88 -14.43 -4.05
N ASP A 101 -6.30 -14.28 -2.84
CA ASP A 101 -4.89 -14.56 -2.63
C ASP A 101 -4.64 -16.05 -2.42
N GLU A 102 -3.52 -16.55 -3.00
CA GLU A 102 -3.08 -17.92 -2.88
C GLU A 102 -4.11 -18.96 -3.39
N ILE A 103 -4.73 -18.73 -4.58
CA ILE A 103 -5.79 -19.59 -5.13
C ILE A 103 -5.42 -21.08 -5.17
N HIS A 104 -4.15 -21.43 -5.28
CA HIS A 104 -3.65 -22.80 -5.25
C HIS A 104 -3.95 -23.54 -3.94
N ARG A 105 -4.30 -22.82 -2.87
CA ARG A 105 -4.75 -23.39 -1.60
C ARG A 105 -6.21 -23.84 -1.63
N PHE A 106 -6.99 -23.36 -2.57
CA PHE A 106 -8.37 -23.78 -2.75
C PHE A 106 -8.41 -25.17 -3.40
N ASN A 107 -9.21 -26.06 -2.80
CA ASN A 107 -9.54 -27.34 -3.44
C ASN A 107 -10.50 -27.12 -4.63
N LYS A 108 -10.74 -28.18 -5.41
CA LYS A 108 -11.60 -28.13 -6.59
C LYS A 108 -13.00 -27.58 -6.28
N ALA A 109 -13.64 -28.02 -5.19
CA ALA A 109 -15.01 -27.59 -4.85
C ALA A 109 -15.09 -26.09 -4.50
N GLN A 110 -14.03 -25.54 -3.88
CA GLN A 110 -13.92 -24.12 -3.59
C GLN A 110 -13.71 -23.30 -4.88
N GLN A 111 -12.87 -23.79 -5.79
CA GLN A 111 -12.65 -23.15 -7.09
C GLN A 111 -13.90 -23.24 -7.97
N ASP A 112 -14.59 -24.36 -7.99
CA ASP A 112 -15.84 -24.56 -8.73
C ASP A 112 -16.94 -23.59 -8.24
N ALA A 113 -16.94 -23.24 -6.95
CA ALA A 113 -17.90 -22.28 -6.39
C ALA A 113 -17.69 -20.83 -6.90
N LEU A 114 -16.54 -20.51 -7.49
CA LEU A 114 -16.28 -19.20 -8.14
C LEU A 114 -16.90 -19.10 -9.54
N LEU A 115 -17.09 -20.24 -10.23
CA LEU A 115 -17.48 -20.29 -11.63
C LEU A 115 -18.77 -19.51 -11.93
N PRO A 116 -19.87 -19.66 -11.19
CA PRO A 116 -21.11 -18.93 -11.50
C PRO A 116 -20.93 -17.42 -11.54
N GLY A 117 -20.17 -16.86 -10.58
CA GLY A 117 -19.89 -15.42 -10.51
C GLY A 117 -19.02 -14.91 -11.65
N VAL A 118 -18.04 -15.72 -12.05
CA VAL A 118 -17.13 -15.41 -13.17
C VAL A 118 -17.86 -15.54 -14.52
N GLU A 119 -18.62 -16.62 -14.73
CA GLU A 119 -19.35 -16.90 -15.98
C GLU A 119 -20.46 -15.89 -16.26
N ASN A 120 -21.17 -15.49 -15.23
CA ASN A 120 -22.28 -14.52 -15.34
C ASN A 120 -21.85 -13.07 -15.12
N GLY A 121 -20.56 -12.80 -14.93
CA GLY A 121 -20.04 -11.46 -14.75
C GLY A 121 -20.52 -10.76 -13.45
N TRP A 122 -20.84 -11.55 -12.40
CA TRP A 122 -21.20 -10.97 -11.10
C TRP A 122 -19.96 -10.40 -10.42
N VAL A 123 -18.80 -11.06 -10.63
CA VAL A 123 -17.51 -10.62 -10.14
C VAL A 123 -16.48 -10.52 -11.26
N VAL A 124 -15.57 -9.58 -11.10
CA VAL A 124 -14.27 -9.59 -11.78
C VAL A 124 -13.30 -10.28 -10.84
N LEU A 125 -12.88 -11.50 -11.18
CA LEU A 125 -11.94 -12.25 -10.36
C LEU A 125 -10.51 -11.81 -10.64
N ILE A 126 -9.77 -11.45 -9.61
CA ILE A 126 -8.31 -11.30 -9.63
C ILE A 126 -7.74 -12.35 -8.68
N ALA A 127 -7.23 -13.44 -9.21
CA ALA A 127 -6.61 -14.48 -8.41
C ALA A 127 -5.10 -14.34 -8.42
N ALA A 128 -4.44 -14.55 -7.28
CA ALA A 128 -2.99 -14.57 -7.17
C ALA A 128 -2.49 -15.96 -6.79
N THR A 129 -1.34 -16.34 -7.34
CA THR A 129 -0.68 -17.61 -7.02
C THR A 129 0.84 -17.52 -7.20
N THR A 130 1.56 -18.27 -6.38
CA THR A 130 3.01 -18.51 -6.55
C THR A 130 3.28 -19.83 -7.29
N GLU A 131 2.30 -20.72 -7.36
CA GLU A 131 2.42 -22.00 -8.06
C GLU A 131 1.97 -21.88 -9.52
N ASN A 132 2.45 -22.80 -10.36
CA ASN A 132 2.06 -22.81 -11.77
C ASN A 132 0.54 -23.06 -11.92
N PRO A 133 -0.21 -22.09 -12.48
CA PRO A 133 -1.66 -22.16 -12.56
C PRO A 133 -2.18 -23.36 -13.35
N SER A 134 -1.41 -23.87 -14.30
CA SER A 134 -1.80 -25.04 -15.10
C SER A 134 -1.99 -26.31 -14.27
N PHE A 135 -1.40 -26.36 -13.08
CA PHE A 135 -1.53 -27.51 -12.17
C PHE A 135 -2.40 -27.21 -10.95
N SER A 136 -2.52 -25.94 -10.56
CA SER A 136 -3.16 -25.55 -9.33
C SER A 136 -4.53 -24.89 -9.50
N VAL A 137 -4.89 -24.50 -10.73
CA VAL A 137 -6.18 -23.86 -11.01
C VAL A 137 -7.00 -24.76 -11.95
N VAL A 138 -8.30 -24.90 -11.66
CA VAL A 138 -9.19 -25.72 -12.48
C VAL A 138 -9.35 -25.14 -13.91
N SER A 139 -9.36 -26.04 -14.89
CA SER A 139 -9.41 -25.64 -16.31
C SER A 139 -10.57 -24.70 -16.68
N PRO A 140 -11.78 -24.80 -16.09
CA PRO A 140 -12.86 -23.86 -16.37
C PRO A 140 -12.55 -22.41 -15.94
N LEU A 141 -11.83 -22.20 -14.85
CA LEU A 141 -11.39 -20.86 -14.44
C LEU A 141 -10.26 -20.36 -15.33
N LEU A 142 -9.28 -21.21 -15.65
CA LEU A 142 -8.17 -20.86 -16.55
C LEU A 142 -8.67 -20.41 -17.92
N SER A 143 -9.63 -21.11 -18.50
CA SER A 143 -10.16 -20.79 -19.84
C SER A 143 -10.92 -19.45 -19.89
N ARG A 144 -11.34 -18.92 -18.74
CA ARG A 144 -12.08 -17.65 -18.59
C ARG A 144 -11.24 -16.53 -18.02
N SER A 145 -9.99 -16.81 -17.73
CA SER A 145 -9.08 -15.84 -17.08
C SER A 145 -7.90 -15.52 -17.98
N LEU A 146 -7.47 -14.26 -17.94
CA LEU A 146 -6.23 -13.86 -18.55
C LEU A 146 -5.08 -14.16 -17.58
N LEU A 147 -4.13 -14.98 -18.00
CA LEU A 147 -2.93 -15.27 -17.23
C LEU A 147 -1.91 -14.14 -17.40
N GLN A 148 -1.48 -13.55 -16.30
CA GLN A 148 -0.44 -12.52 -16.26
C GLN A 148 0.72 -13.01 -15.39
N THR A 149 1.92 -13.07 -15.99
CA THR A 149 3.11 -13.56 -15.30
C THR A 149 3.94 -12.39 -14.80
N LEU A 150 4.06 -12.28 -13.49
CA LEU A 150 4.92 -11.29 -12.84
C LEU A 150 6.34 -11.85 -12.73
N ARG A 151 7.32 -10.97 -12.90
CA ARG A 151 8.75 -11.29 -12.81
C ARG A 151 9.32 -10.74 -11.51
N PRO A 152 10.39 -11.34 -10.97
CA PRO A 152 11.19 -10.69 -9.93
C PRO A 152 11.54 -9.27 -10.36
N LEU A 153 11.61 -8.34 -9.40
CA LEU A 153 12.09 -6.99 -9.67
C LEU A 153 13.59 -7.05 -10.02
N ASP A 154 14.01 -6.20 -10.95
CA ASP A 154 15.44 -6.04 -11.19
C ASP A 154 16.10 -5.19 -10.08
N GLU A 155 17.42 -5.10 -10.10
CA GLU A 155 18.18 -4.36 -9.07
C GLU A 155 17.87 -2.86 -9.10
N ALA A 156 17.64 -2.28 -10.28
CA ALA A 156 17.27 -0.88 -10.44
C ALA A 156 15.87 -0.60 -9.89
N ASP A 157 14.92 -1.48 -10.13
CA ASP A 157 13.56 -1.42 -9.58
C ASP A 157 13.58 -1.48 -8.04
N VAL A 158 14.35 -2.42 -7.47
CA VAL A 158 14.50 -2.56 -6.01
C VAL A 158 15.17 -1.33 -5.41
N ARG A 159 16.25 -0.84 -6.03
CA ARG A 159 16.96 0.38 -5.62
C ARG A 159 15.99 1.57 -5.55
N GLY A 160 15.32 1.89 -6.64
CA GLY A 160 14.36 2.99 -6.69
C GLY A 160 13.20 2.84 -5.69
N LEU A 161 12.76 1.60 -5.40
CA LEU A 161 11.76 1.33 -4.38
C LEU A 161 12.28 1.65 -2.98
N LEU A 162 13.52 1.29 -2.65
CA LEU A 162 14.13 1.54 -1.33
C LEU A 162 14.42 3.04 -1.14
N GLU A 163 14.97 3.73 -2.14
CA GLU A 163 15.20 5.19 -2.10
C GLU A 163 13.89 5.95 -1.87
N ARG A 164 12.85 5.57 -2.61
CA ARG A 164 11.51 6.13 -2.40
C ARG A 164 10.97 5.82 -1.00
N ALA A 165 11.25 4.64 -0.45
CA ALA A 165 10.80 4.27 0.89
C ALA A 165 11.44 5.10 2.00
N VAL A 166 12.67 5.57 1.80
CA VAL A 166 13.35 6.47 2.73
C VAL A 166 12.72 7.88 2.71
N THR A 167 12.38 8.39 1.53
CA THR A 167 11.97 9.80 1.36
C THR A 167 10.47 10.03 1.43
N ASP A 168 9.63 9.08 0.99
CA ASP A 168 8.15 9.21 0.92
C ASP A 168 7.57 9.28 2.35
N GLU A 169 6.61 10.20 2.57
CA GLU A 169 5.88 10.34 3.84
C GLU A 169 5.17 9.04 4.27
N ARG A 170 4.80 8.19 3.32
CA ARG A 170 4.21 6.87 3.57
C ARG A 170 5.24 5.79 3.93
N GLY A 171 6.53 6.14 3.90
CA GLY A 171 7.66 5.31 4.26
C GLY A 171 8.33 5.80 5.53
N LEU A 172 9.63 6.06 5.44
CA LEU A 172 10.43 6.55 6.56
C LEU A 172 10.46 8.09 6.67
N ALA A 173 9.85 8.81 5.72
CA ALA A 173 9.72 10.27 5.73
C ALA A 173 11.04 11.04 5.96
N GLY A 174 12.16 10.51 5.47
CA GLY A 174 13.49 11.10 5.65
C GLY A 174 14.05 10.98 7.08
N SER A 175 13.48 10.13 7.94
CA SER A 175 13.93 9.96 9.33
C SER A 175 15.28 9.26 9.48
N VAL A 176 15.81 8.68 8.40
CA VAL A 176 17.12 8.04 8.34
C VAL A 176 17.82 8.39 7.04
N GLU A 177 19.14 8.42 7.08
CA GLU A 177 19.98 8.49 5.88
C GLU A 177 20.41 7.10 5.45
N LEU A 178 20.30 6.79 4.17
CA LEU A 178 20.69 5.51 3.60
C LEU A 178 21.97 5.71 2.81
N SER A 179 23.09 5.18 3.32
CA SER A 179 24.35 5.20 2.59
C SER A 179 24.30 4.32 1.33
N GLU A 180 25.14 4.62 0.34
CA GLU A 180 25.19 3.85 -0.91
C GLU A 180 25.57 2.38 -0.64
N GLU A 181 26.47 2.13 0.28
CA GLU A 181 26.88 0.77 0.68
C GLU A 181 25.72 -0.01 1.31
N ALA A 182 24.94 0.63 2.21
CA ALA A 182 23.77 0.02 2.83
C ALA A 182 22.67 -0.26 1.78
N LEU A 183 22.45 0.68 0.85
CA LEU A 183 21.49 0.51 -0.23
C LEU A 183 21.86 -0.68 -1.12
N GLU A 184 23.12 -0.79 -1.56
CA GLU A 184 23.59 -1.94 -2.34
C GLU A 184 23.44 -3.27 -1.58
N HIS A 185 23.70 -3.28 -0.27
CA HIS A 185 23.51 -4.46 0.55
C HIS A 185 22.03 -4.88 0.61
N LEU A 186 21.12 -3.91 0.81
CA LEU A 186 19.69 -4.18 0.84
C LEU A 186 19.16 -4.65 -0.52
N VAL A 187 19.64 -4.11 -1.63
CA VAL A 187 19.28 -4.55 -3.00
C VAL A 187 19.67 -6.02 -3.19
N ARG A 188 20.91 -6.40 -2.84
CA ARG A 188 21.37 -7.80 -2.91
C ARG A 188 20.55 -8.71 -2.00
N LEU A 189 20.22 -8.26 -0.78
CA LEU A 189 19.42 -9.03 0.17
C LEU A 189 17.99 -9.25 -0.33
N ALA A 190 17.41 -8.25 -0.99
CA ALA A 190 16.05 -8.33 -1.54
C ALA A 190 15.93 -9.41 -2.63
N ALA A 191 16.96 -9.59 -3.47
CA ALA A 191 16.99 -10.59 -4.53
C ALA A 191 15.70 -10.56 -5.42
N GLY A 192 15.22 -9.37 -5.76
CA GLY A 192 14.03 -9.17 -6.58
C GLY A 192 12.68 -9.26 -5.85
N ASP A 193 12.70 -9.44 -4.52
CA ASP A 193 11.49 -9.43 -3.65
C ASP A 193 11.36 -8.07 -2.95
N ALA A 194 10.39 -7.26 -3.40
CA ALA A 194 10.12 -5.94 -2.84
C ALA A 194 9.77 -5.97 -1.34
N ARG A 195 9.02 -6.99 -0.90
CA ARG A 195 8.60 -7.12 0.50
C ARG A 195 9.82 -7.36 1.38
N ARG A 196 10.71 -8.26 0.96
CA ARG A 196 11.95 -8.58 1.67
C ARG A 196 12.86 -7.35 1.79
N GLY A 197 13.03 -6.60 0.69
CA GLY A 197 13.82 -5.36 0.69
C GLY A 197 13.25 -4.30 1.64
N LEU A 198 11.95 -4.03 1.58
CA LEU A 198 11.30 -3.06 2.45
C LEU A 198 11.31 -3.48 3.93
N THR A 199 11.11 -4.75 4.23
CA THR A 199 11.18 -5.26 5.61
C THR A 199 12.61 -5.14 6.18
N ALA A 200 13.63 -5.43 5.37
CA ALA A 200 15.02 -5.26 5.78
C ALA A 200 15.38 -3.79 6.01
N LEU A 201 14.91 -2.88 5.15
CA LEU A 201 15.08 -1.44 5.32
C LEU A 201 14.41 -0.95 6.61
N GLU A 202 13.17 -1.35 6.87
CA GLU A 202 12.44 -0.97 8.08
C GLU A 202 13.15 -1.45 9.35
N ALA A 203 13.65 -2.70 9.36
CA ALA A 203 14.42 -3.24 10.47
C ALA A 203 15.72 -2.46 10.69
N ALA A 204 16.47 -2.15 9.64
CA ALA A 204 17.70 -1.38 9.72
C ALA A 204 17.45 0.05 10.21
N ALA A 205 16.40 0.70 9.74
CA ALA A 205 16.00 2.04 10.19
C ALA A 205 15.64 2.05 11.69
N GLY A 206 14.91 1.03 12.16
CA GLY A 206 14.58 0.89 13.58
C GLY A 206 15.82 0.79 14.47
N VAL A 207 16.85 0.05 14.05
CA VAL A 207 18.13 -0.03 14.78
C VAL A 207 18.84 1.33 14.77
N ALA A 208 18.99 1.96 13.61
CA ALA A 208 19.66 3.26 13.49
C ALA A 208 18.99 4.36 14.33
N GLN A 209 17.66 4.37 14.42
CA GLN A 209 16.92 5.32 15.25
C GLN A 209 17.12 5.06 16.76
N SER A 210 17.24 3.78 17.15
CA SER A 210 17.47 3.44 18.57
C SER A 210 18.90 3.76 19.05
N GLU A 211 19.86 3.83 18.12
CA GLU A 211 21.26 4.18 18.40
C GLU A 211 21.52 5.70 18.39
N GLN A 212 20.59 6.52 17.89
CA GLN A 212 20.70 7.98 18.00
C GLN A 212 20.45 8.38 19.44
N PRO A 213 21.43 8.99 20.17
CA PRO A 213 21.20 9.47 21.53
C PRO A 213 20.08 10.51 21.48
N GLU A 214 19.13 10.38 22.40
CA GLU A 214 18.07 11.39 22.61
C GLU A 214 18.73 12.78 22.64
N GLN A 215 18.40 13.63 21.66
CA GLN A 215 18.78 15.03 21.72
C GLN A 215 18.13 15.57 23.01
N PRO A 216 18.93 16.13 23.96
CA PRO A 216 18.33 16.65 25.18
C PRO A 216 17.35 17.74 24.79
N GLU A 217 16.07 17.50 25.07
CA GLU A 217 15.02 18.50 24.95
C GLU A 217 15.59 19.80 25.55
N GLN A 218 15.65 20.85 24.75
CA GLN A 218 15.93 22.21 25.24
C GLN A 218 14.82 22.52 26.25
N ARG A 219 15.09 22.15 27.53
CA ARG A 219 14.27 22.58 28.62
C ARG A 219 14.22 24.10 28.55
N ALA A 220 13.09 24.63 28.18
CA ALA A 220 12.77 26.03 28.27
C ALA A 220 13.18 26.50 29.68
N ARG A 221 14.14 27.42 29.75
CA ARG A 221 14.51 28.09 30.98
C ARG A 221 13.23 28.72 31.52
N PRO A 222 12.84 28.49 32.79
CA PRO A 222 11.76 29.26 33.39
C PRO A 222 12.21 30.71 33.48
N GLU A 223 11.61 31.59 32.71
CA GLU A 223 11.70 33.03 32.89
C GLU A 223 11.11 33.40 34.24
N GLY A 224 11.90 34.14 35.04
CA GLY A 224 11.40 35.10 36.02
C GLY A 224 11.04 34.55 37.40
N GLN A 225 12.04 34.28 38.24
CA GLN A 225 11.87 34.59 39.65
C GLN A 225 12.39 36.01 39.88
N GLY A 226 11.44 36.96 39.94
CA GLY A 226 11.68 38.31 40.44
C GLY A 226 12.16 38.25 41.88
N ASP A 227 13.23 38.96 42.17
CA ASP A 227 13.85 39.17 43.44
C ASP A 227 12.87 39.92 44.39
N PRO A 228 12.46 39.37 45.57
CA PRO A 228 11.53 40.02 46.47
C PRO A 228 12.22 40.96 47.49
N TYR A 229 13.48 41.35 47.31
CA TYR A 229 14.24 42.19 48.26
C TYR A 229 14.87 43.43 47.65
N ALA A 230 14.05 44.29 47.01
CA ALA A 230 14.50 45.65 46.69
C ALA A 230 13.47 46.66 47.20
N GLY A 231 13.58 47.08 48.43
CA GLY A 231 12.75 48.15 48.97
C GLY A 231 12.82 48.37 50.47
N ARG A 232 13.87 49.04 50.97
CA ARG A 232 13.81 49.89 52.21
C ARG A 232 15.12 50.63 52.39
N SER A 233 15.07 51.91 52.07
CA SER A 233 15.79 53.07 52.77
C SER A 233 15.50 54.26 51.85
N GLY A 234 15.10 55.33 52.36
CA GLY A 234 15.21 56.11 53.44
C GLY A 234 14.38 57.39 53.32
N ALA A 235 13.95 57.88 54.40
CA ALA A 235 13.25 59.08 54.64
C ALA A 235 13.95 60.30 54.03
N ASP A 236 13.26 61.33 53.71
CA ASP A 236 13.23 62.54 54.55
C ASP A 236 12.86 63.76 53.71
N ASP A 237 12.03 64.58 54.30
CA ASP A 237 11.90 66.02 54.29
C ASP A 237 11.78 66.87 53.00
N GLY A 238 10.83 67.73 53.09
CA GLY A 238 10.94 69.08 52.50
C GLY A 238 9.66 69.62 51.91
N ASP A 239 8.94 70.24 52.79
CA ASP A 239 8.11 71.45 52.63
C ASP A 239 8.08 72.10 51.20
N ASP A 240 6.98 72.57 50.81
CA ASP A 240 6.55 73.98 50.81
C ASP A 240 5.78 74.41 49.60
N ASP A 241 4.69 74.99 49.87
CA ASP A 241 4.01 76.12 49.28
C ASP A 241 3.75 76.23 47.74
N GLY A 242 2.55 76.66 47.54
CA GLY A 242 2.33 77.70 46.60
C GLY A 242 1.19 77.54 45.61
N ASP A 243 0.08 78.01 46.02
CA ASP A 243 -0.87 78.86 45.28
C ASP A 243 -0.97 78.74 43.73
N ASP A 244 -2.13 78.62 43.28
CA ASP A 244 -3.04 79.68 42.79
C ASP A 244 -3.49 79.50 41.28
N ASP A 245 -4.74 79.68 41.15
CA ASP A 245 -5.51 80.20 40.02
C ASP A 245 -5.53 79.50 38.59
N GLY A 246 -6.75 79.23 38.24
CA GLY A 246 -7.12 79.18 36.83
C GLY A 246 -8.26 78.24 36.49
#